data_749c16a77d2de15be2be112aaef4d95a
#
_entry.id   749c16a77d2de15be2be112aaef4d95a
#
_cell.length_a   1.000
_cell.length_b   1.000
_cell.length_c   1.000
_cell.angle_alpha   90.00
_cell.angle_beta   90.00
_cell.angle_gamma   90.00
#
_symmetry.space_group_name_H-M   'P 1'
#
loop_
_entity.id
_entity.type
_entity.pdbx_description
1 polymer ?
#
loop_
_entity_poly.entity_id
_entity_poly.type
_entity_poly.pdbx_seq_one_letter_code
_entity_poly.pdbx_strand_id
1 'polypeptide(L)'
;MRNQRGKGPENPGRLLKRLMGMLMKHYGAAIIIVAICIIINVLANVQGTMFMQRLIDDYITPLLKSETKNYTPLLHAIGRVACFYGIGIIASYSYNRIMVNVTQGMLKTFRDSMFTKMEQLPIKYFDTHAHGDIMSMYTNDTDTLRQMISQSMPQLFNSAITIISTTVCMFMLNIPLTALTFFMVGIMLVLTRKIGGLSAKHFIAQQKDIGTVNGYIEEMMQGQRVVKVFCHEEESKEAFDKLNDALCESSYKANNYSNILGPINAQLGNISYVLCAIVGGVLAIGNVGGFTLGGLASFLTFNKNFNMPINQISMQINAIVMALAGAERIFNLLDEEPEVDEGYVELVNAKRENGQLVPSEKRTGLWAWAHKHTNGDPTTYVELKGDVVFDDVDFGYTDDKIVLHNVSMFAQPGQKLAFVGSTGAGKTTITNLINRFYDIQDGKIRYDG
;
A
#
# COMPACT_ATOMS: atom_id res chain seq x y z
N MET A 1 2.22 -21.50 -3.65
CA MET A 1 1.85 -20.15 -3.15
C MET A 1 1.36 -19.16 -4.23
N ARG A 2 0.82 -19.64 -5.36
CA ARG A 2 0.37 -18.81 -6.51
C ARG A 2 -0.99 -18.08 -6.33
N ASN A 3 -1.64 -18.14 -5.15
CA ASN A 3 -3.06 -17.74 -4.98
C ASN A 3 -3.31 -16.56 -4.02
N GLN A 4 -2.29 -15.81 -3.60
CA GLN A 4 -2.51 -14.65 -2.69
C GLN A 4 -2.60 -13.27 -3.39
N ARG A 5 -2.28 -13.18 -4.68
CA ARG A 5 -2.47 -11.93 -5.45
C ARG A 5 -3.97 -11.75 -5.74
N GLY A 6 -4.70 -11.08 -4.86
CA GLY A 6 -6.11 -10.72 -5.06
C GLY A 6 -7.04 -10.92 -3.86
N LYS A 7 -6.58 -11.51 -2.77
CA LYS A 7 -7.35 -11.50 -1.51
C LYS A 7 -7.10 -10.15 -0.81
N GLY A 8 -8.16 -9.49 -0.39
CA GLY A 8 -8.03 -8.34 0.49
C GLY A 8 -7.38 -8.75 1.82
N PRO A 9 -6.84 -7.78 2.59
CA PRO A 9 -6.14 -8.07 3.85
C PRO A 9 -7.07 -8.80 4.82
N GLU A 10 -6.53 -9.78 5.55
CA GLU A 10 -7.31 -10.60 6.50
C GLU A 10 -7.89 -9.76 7.65
N ASN A 11 -7.14 -8.75 8.14
CA ASN A 11 -7.55 -7.87 9.23
C ASN A 11 -7.24 -6.40 8.95
N PRO A 12 -8.00 -5.72 8.06
CA PRO A 12 -7.68 -4.36 7.63
C PRO A 12 -7.66 -3.35 8.78
N GLY A 13 -8.50 -3.51 9.80
CA GLY A 13 -8.55 -2.62 10.94
C GLY A 13 -7.29 -2.70 11.83
N ARG A 14 -6.75 -3.90 12.05
CA ARG A 14 -5.51 -4.11 12.83
C ARG A 14 -4.31 -3.53 12.09
N LEU A 15 -4.22 -3.76 10.79
CA LEU A 15 -3.15 -3.24 9.93
C LEU A 15 -3.17 -1.72 9.89
N LEU A 16 -4.34 -1.12 9.69
CA LEU A 16 -4.51 0.33 9.71
C LEU A 16 -4.11 0.92 11.07
N LYS A 17 -4.54 0.29 12.17
CA LYS A 17 -4.17 0.74 13.53
C LYS A 17 -2.66 0.66 13.75
N ARG A 18 -1.99 -0.41 13.30
CA ARG A 18 -0.52 -0.56 13.40
C ARG A 18 0.20 0.52 12.61
N LEU A 19 -0.23 0.75 11.35
CA LEU A 19 0.35 1.76 10.49
C LEU A 19 0.15 3.18 11.06
N MET A 20 -1.07 3.50 11.52
CA MET A 20 -1.37 4.79 12.16
C MET A 20 -0.58 4.96 13.46
N GLY A 21 -0.39 3.90 14.24
CA GLY A 21 0.45 3.93 15.43
C GLY A 21 1.90 4.28 15.11
N MET A 22 2.48 3.70 14.06
CA MET A 22 3.83 4.03 13.60
C MET A 22 3.92 5.48 13.09
N LEU A 23 2.95 5.92 12.29
CA LEU A 23 2.87 7.30 11.80
C LEU A 23 2.77 8.32 12.96
N MET A 24 1.89 8.07 13.91
CA MET A 24 1.69 8.97 15.07
C MET A 24 2.91 8.99 16.00
N LYS A 25 3.59 7.85 16.17
CA LYS A 25 4.80 7.77 17.00
C LYS A 25 5.95 8.62 16.42
N HIS A 26 6.14 8.63 15.10
CA HIS A 26 7.27 9.31 14.47
C HIS A 26 6.92 10.73 13.98
N TYR A 27 5.66 10.97 13.57
CA TYR A 27 5.24 12.20 12.89
C TYR A 27 3.95 12.80 13.45
N GLY A 28 3.56 12.47 14.70
CA GLY A 28 2.28 12.87 15.29
C GLY A 28 2.02 14.37 15.24
N ALA A 29 3.00 15.20 15.61
CA ALA A 29 2.86 16.67 15.55
C ALA A 29 2.64 17.17 14.11
N ALA A 30 3.35 16.60 13.12
CA ALA A 30 3.18 16.97 11.71
C ALA A 30 1.79 16.59 11.20
N ILE A 31 1.25 15.43 11.57
CA ILE A 31 -0.09 14.97 11.19
C ILE A 31 -1.16 15.88 11.78
N ILE A 32 -1.01 16.31 13.04
CA ILE A 32 -1.93 17.26 13.68
C ILE A 32 -1.93 18.59 12.93
N ILE A 33 -0.75 19.12 12.56
CA ILE A 33 -0.63 20.36 11.78
C ILE A 33 -1.30 20.20 10.41
N VAL A 34 -1.10 19.05 9.74
CA VAL A 34 -1.76 18.71 8.47
C VAL A 34 -3.28 18.74 8.63
N ALA A 35 -3.81 18.10 9.68
CA ALA A 35 -5.25 18.09 9.93
C ALA A 35 -5.80 19.50 10.13
N ILE A 36 -5.11 20.35 10.89
CA ILE A 36 -5.49 21.75 11.09
C ILE A 36 -5.45 22.52 9.77
N CYS A 37 -4.40 22.36 8.97
CA CYS A 37 -4.28 23.01 7.65
C CYS A 37 -5.40 22.58 6.70
N ILE A 38 -5.79 21.30 6.69
CA ILE A 38 -6.92 20.81 5.88
C ILE A 38 -8.23 21.48 6.35
N ILE A 39 -8.48 21.56 7.65
CA ILE A 39 -9.67 22.22 8.21
C ILE A 39 -9.71 23.67 7.76
N ILE A 40 -8.60 24.41 7.90
CA ILE A 40 -8.50 25.81 7.48
C ILE A 40 -8.78 25.95 5.98
N ASN A 41 -8.20 25.09 5.14
CA ASN A 41 -8.41 25.09 3.70
C ASN A 41 -9.89 24.86 3.34
N VAL A 42 -10.54 23.86 3.95
CA VAL A 42 -11.97 23.56 3.70
C VAL A 42 -12.85 24.72 4.16
N LEU A 43 -12.61 25.28 5.35
CA LEU A 43 -13.39 26.42 5.86
C LEU A 43 -13.23 27.65 4.99
N ALA A 44 -12.03 27.92 4.46
CA ALA A 44 -11.79 29.01 3.51
C ALA A 44 -12.61 28.84 2.22
N ASN A 45 -12.67 27.62 1.67
CA ASN A 45 -13.48 27.33 0.49
C ASN A 45 -14.98 27.44 0.76
N VAL A 46 -15.46 26.94 1.90
CA VAL A 46 -16.88 27.05 2.32
C VAL A 46 -17.28 28.51 2.52
N GLN A 47 -16.41 29.33 3.16
CA GLN A 47 -16.67 30.77 3.32
C GLN A 47 -16.75 31.51 1.98
N GLY A 48 -15.92 31.13 0.99
CA GLY A 48 -16.04 31.69 -0.36
C GLY A 48 -17.38 31.40 -1.01
N THR A 49 -17.93 30.18 -0.82
CA THR A 49 -19.26 29.82 -1.34
C THR A 49 -20.39 30.55 -0.58
N MET A 50 -20.30 30.67 0.76
CA MET A 50 -21.27 31.42 1.56
C MET A 50 -21.23 32.92 1.25
N PHE A 51 -20.06 33.45 0.87
CA PHE A 51 -19.91 34.84 0.47
C PHE A 51 -20.76 35.18 -0.76
N MET A 52 -21.01 34.23 -1.66
CA MET A 52 -21.88 34.45 -2.83
C MET A 52 -23.28 34.97 -2.43
N GLN A 53 -23.85 34.43 -1.34
CA GLN A 53 -25.10 34.94 -0.78
C GLN A 53 -24.98 36.40 -0.39
N ARG A 54 -24.00 36.72 0.46
CA ARG A 54 -23.78 38.11 0.95
C ARG A 54 -23.45 39.03 -0.19
N LEU A 55 -22.68 38.59 -1.18
CA LEU A 55 -22.33 39.42 -2.36
C LEU A 55 -23.57 39.85 -3.10
N ILE A 56 -24.53 38.94 -3.31
CA ILE A 56 -25.77 39.25 -4.06
C ILE A 56 -26.73 40.09 -3.18
N ASP A 57 -26.97 39.64 -1.97
CA ASP A 57 -28.02 40.20 -1.11
C ASP A 57 -27.62 41.53 -0.45
N ASP A 58 -26.37 41.64 0.07
CA ASP A 58 -25.92 42.78 0.87
C ASP A 58 -25.23 43.88 0.01
N TYR A 59 -24.67 43.48 -1.15
CA TYR A 59 -23.88 44.41 -1.96
C TYR A 59 -24.49 44.69 -3.35
N ILE A 60 -24.77 43.64 -4.16
CA ILE A 60 -25.22 43.83 -5.54
C ILE A 60 -26.67 44.37 -5.56
N THR A 61 -27.57 43.70 -4.86
CA THR A 61 -29.01 44.05 -4.86
C THR A 61 -29.26 45.49 -4.35
N PRO A 62 -28.63 45.97 -3.26
CA PRO A 62 -28.75 47.38 -2.84
C PRO A 62 -28.14 48.35 -3.83
N LEU A 63 -26.97 48.02 -4.43
CA LEU A 63 -26.33 48.88 -5.44
C LEU A 63 -27.16 49.04 -6.71
N LEU A 64 -27.95 48.03 -7.08
CA LEU A 64 -28.85 48.14 -8.23
C LEU A 64 -30.04 49.04 -7.94
N LYS A 65 -30.45 49.19 -6.68
CA LYS A 65 -31.59 50.03 -6.25
C LYS A 65 -31.20 51.46 -5.89
N SER A 66 -29.90 51.71 -5.67
CA SER A 66 -29.43 53.06 -5.26
C SER A 66 -29.11 53.95 -6.47
N GLU A 67 -29.45 55.22 -6.40
CA GLU A 67 -29.09 56.21 -7.42
C GLU A 67 -27.60 56.59 -7.40
N THR A 68 -26.98 56.51 -6.22
CA THR A 68 -25.53 56.74 -6.05
C THR A 68 -24.78 55.44 -5.91
N LYS A 69 -23.94 55.12 -6.90
CA LYS A 69 -23.17 53.85 -6.94
C LYS A 69 -21.88 53.99 -6.13
N ASN A 70 -21.91 53.58 -4.85
CA ASN A 70 -20.72 53.51 -4.03
C ASN A 70 -20.18 52.04 -4.01
N TYR A 71 -19.03 51.80 -4.66
CA TYR A 71 -18.40 50.49 -4.76
C TYR A 71 -17.43 50.17 -3.61
N THR A 72 -17.12 51.13 -2.73
CA THR A 72 -16.15 50.93 -1.65
C THR A 72 -16.46 49.78 -0.70
N PRO A 73 -17.72 49.60 -0.23
CA PRO A 73 -18.06 48.45 0.63
C PRO A 73 -17.88 47.10 -0.08
N LEU A 74 -18.22 47.02 -1.37
CA LEU A 74 -18.04 45.85 -2.20
C LEU A 74 -16.57 45.47 -2.34
N LEU A 75 -15.69 46.43 -2.61
CA LEU A 75 -14.25 46.21 -2.71
C LEU A 75 -13.64 45.72 -1.40
N HIS A 76 -14.07 46.26 -0.26
CA HIS A 76 -13.64 45.75 1.05
C HIS A 76 -14.12 44.30 1.32
N ALA A 77 -15.33 43.97 0.93
CA ALA A 77 -15.87 42.60 1.08
C ALA A 77 -15.11 41.60 0.19
N ILE A 78 -14.84 41.95 -1.07
CA ILE A 78 -14.02 41.15 -1.99
C ILE A 78 -12.60 40.96 -1.45
N GLY A 79 -11.97 42.07 -0.96
CA GLY A 79 -10.65 41.99 -0.33
C GLY A 79 -10.59 41.04 0.86
N ARG A 80 -11.63 41.04 1.71
CA ARG A 80 -11.74 40.11 2.84
C ARG A 80 -11.77 38.65 2.37
N VAL A 81 -12.58 38.33 1.35
CA VAL A 81 -12.67 36.98 0.81
C VAL A 81 -11.38 36.55 0.12
N ALA A 82 -10.72 37.49 -0.59
CA ALA A 82 -9.40 37.24 -1.17
C ALA A 82 -8.36 36.86 -0.10
N CYS A 83 -8.40 37.49 1.09
CA CYS A 83 -7.57 37.09 2.23
C CYS A 83 -7.89 35.67 2.74
N PHE A 84 -9.18 35.29 2.83
CA PHE A 84 -9.54 33.91 3.21
C PHE A 84 -9.02 32.88 2.20
N TYR A 85 -9.17 33.14 0.90
CA TYR A 85 -8.59 32.27 -0.14
C TYR A 85 -7.06 32.22 -0.06
N GLY A 86 -6.39 33.37 0.21
CA GLY A 86 -4.94 33.42 0.43
C GLY A 86 -4.50 32.52 1.59
N ILE A 87 -5.22 32.57 2.72
CA ILE A 87 -4.98 31.67 3.87
C ILE A 87 -5.21 30.21 3.47
N GLY A 88 -6.28 29.92 2.70
CA GLY A 88 -6.57 28.58 2.20
C GLY A 88 -5.45 28.03 1.29
N ILE A 89 -4.90 28.86 0.40
CA ILE A 89 -3.78 28.48 -0.48
C ILE A 89 -2.52 28.17 0.34
N ILE A 90 -2.19 29.02 1.31
CA ILE A 90 -1.03 28.82 2.20
C ILE A 90 -1.21 27.52 3.01
N ALA A 91 -2.40 27.28 3.56
CA ALA A 91 -2.72 26.06 4.28
C ALA A 91 -2.61 24.83 3.39
N SER A 92 -3.13 24.91 2.14
CA SER A 92 -3.04 23.83 1.16
C SER A 92 -1.58 23.52 0.78
N TYR A 93 -0.79 24.53 0.49
CA TYR A 93 0.64 24.36 0.22
C TYR A 93 1.37 23.73 1.41
N SER A 94 1.09 24.22 2.63
CA SER A 94 1.75 23.76 3.85
C SER A 94 1.46 22.29 4.13
N TYR A 95 0.19 21.86 4.08
CA TYR A 95 -0.12 20.45 4.36
C TYR A 95 0.47 19.52 3.30
N ASN A 96 0.44 19.88 2.02
CA ASN A 96 1.07 19.08 0.98
C ASN A 96 2.58 18.97 1.19
N ARG A 97 3.26 20.08 1.53
CA ARG A 97 4.71 20.08 1.79
C ARG A 97 5.08 19.22 3.00
N ILE A 98 4.31 19.31 4.07
CA ILE A 98 4.51 18.49 5.27
C ILE A 98 4.28 17.01 4.95
N MET A 99 3.23 16.68 4.19
CA MET A 99 2.94 15.29 3.81
C MET A 99 4.03 14.66 2.96
N VAL A 100 4.72 15.42 2.10
CA VAL A 100 5.91 14.91 1.39
C VAL A 100 6.98 14.46 2.38
N ASN A 101 7.32 15.30 3.36
CA ASN A 101 8.34 14.97 4.36
C ASN A 101 7.94 13.75 5.21
N VAL A 102 6.69 13.72 5.70
CA VAL A 102 6.15 12.59 6.47
C VAL A 102 6.21 11.30 5.66
N THR A 103 5.75 11.34 4.42
CA THR A 103 5.69 10.18 3.55
C THR A 103 7.09 9.64 3.25
N GLN A 104 8.00 10.49 2.79
CA GLN A 104 9.36 10.06 2.44
C GLN A 104 10.13 9.55 3.67
N GLY A 105 9.98 10.20 4.81
CA GLY A 105 10.60 9.74 6.06
C GLY A 105 10.04 8.38 6.50
N MET A 106 8.73 8.17 6.40
CA MET A 106 8.11 6.88 6.74
C MET A 106 8.54 5.76 5.79
N LEU A 107 8.60 6.03 4.48
CA LEU A 107 9.09 5.07 3.49
C LEU A 107 10.56 4.69 3.71
N LYS A 108 11.39 5.67 4.09
CA LYS A 108 12.76 5.38 4.49
C LYS A 108 12.77 4.41 5.68
N THR A 109 12.00 4.70 6.73
CA THR A 109 11.91 3.83 7.91
C THR A 109 11.48 2.41 7.55
N PHE A 110 10.49 2.25 6.65
CA PHE A 110 10.07 0.92 6.18
C PHE A 110 11.19 0.18 5.45
N ARG A 111 11.87 0.85 4.49
CA ARG A 111 12.97 0.23 3.74
C ARG A 111 14.13 -0.16 4.64
N ASP A 112 14.53 0.73 5.56
CA ASP A 112 15.59 0.46 6.53
C ASP A 112 15.21 -0.73 7.42
N SER A 113 13.96 -0.78 7.93
CA SER A 113 13.49 -1.87 8.78
C SER A 113 13.39 -3.20 8.03
N MET A 114 12.87 -3.20 6.79
CA MET A 114 12.80 -4.40 5.95
C MET A 114 14.21 -4.92 5.62
N PHE A 115 15.14 -4.02 5.28
CA PHE A 115 16.50 -4.43 4.96
C PHE A 115 17.21 -5.03 6.19
N THR A 116 17.13 -4.34 7.33
CA THR A 116 17.69 -4.85 8.59
C THR A 116 17.11 -6.22 8.94
N LYS A 117 15.78 -6.38 8.77
CA LYS A 117 15.12 -7.66 9.03
C LYS A 117 15.59 -8.73 8.06
N MET A 118 15.67 -8.41 6.78
CA MET A 118 16.14 -9.32 5.73
C MET A 118 17.53 -9.88 6.02
N GLU A 119 18.47 -9.04 6.50
CA GLU A 119 19.82 -9.47 6.89
C GLU A 119 19.84 -10.38 8.14
N GLN A 120 18.74 -10.43 8.89
CA GLN A 120 18.60 -11.26 10.09
C GLN A 120 17.83 -12.57 9.82
N LEU A 121 17.30 -12.76 8.60
CA LEU A 121 16.52 -13.94 8.29
C LEU A 121 17.39 -15.13 7.91
N PRO A 122 16.96 -16.36 8.29
CA PRO A 122 17.66 -17.59 7.89
C PRO A 122 17.63 -17.80 6.38
N ILE A 123 18.60 -18.47 5.83
CA ILE A 123 18.68 -18.81 4.40
C ILE A 123 17.43 -19.56 3.92
N LYS A 124 16.80 -20.38 4.79
CA LYS A 124 15.53 -21.06 4.52
C LYS A 124 14.44 -20.11 4.02
N TYR A 125 14.40 -18.87 4.50
CA TYR A 125 13.42 -17.88 4.04
C TYR A 125 13.60 -17.55 2.55
N PHE A 126 14.84 -17.34 2.11
CA PHE A 126 15.15 -17.02 0.71
C PHE A 126 14.97 -18.19 -0.25
N ASP A 127 15.17 -19.42 0.24
CA ASP A 127 14.96 -20.63 -0.57
C ASP A 127 13.45 -20.97 -0.72
N THR A 128 12.62 -20.54 0.23
CA THR A 128 11.17 -20.80 0.21
C THR A 128 10.34 -19.67 -0.40
N HIS A 129 10.91 -18.45 -0.51
CA HIS A 129 10.25 -17.27 -1.07
C HIS A 129 10.90 -16.83 -2.38
N ALA A 130 10.08 -16.55 -3.39
CA ALA A 130 10.62 -16.06 -4.65
C ALA A 130 11.25 -14.66 -4.49
N HIS A 131 12.46 -14.48 -4.99
CA HIS A 131 13.17 -13.20 -4.95
C HIS A 131 12.35 -12.03 -5.55
N GLY A 132 11.54 -12.33 -6.58
CA GLY A 132 10.62 -11.36 -7.18
C GLY A 132 9.52 -10.88 -6.23
N ASP A 133 9.03 -11.75 -5.33
CA ASP A 133 8.03 -11.37 -4.34
C ASP A 133 8.64 -10.47 -3.25
N ILE A 134 9.85 -10.79 -2.80
CA ILE A 134 10.61 -9.95 -1.85
C ILE A 134 10.89 -8.58 -2.49
N MET A 135 11.37 -8.55 -3.74
CA MET A 135 11.63 -7.30 -4.44
C MET A 135 10.37 -6.45 -4.67
N SER A 136 9.22 -7.12 -4.89
CA SER A 136 7.92 -6.45 -5.01
C SER A 136 7.52 -5.69 -3.75
N MET A 137 7.91 -6.15 -2.54
CA MET A 137 7.67 -5.42 -1.29
C MET A 137 8.44 -4.08 -1.25
N TYR A 138 9.69 -4.08 -1.74
CA TYR A 138 10.52 -2.85 -1.80
C TYR A 138 10.06 -1.85 -2.87
N THR A 139 9.40 -2.32 -3.93
CA THR A 139 8.96 -1.50 -5.07
C THR A 139 7.46 -1.23 -5.01
N ASN A 140 6.64 -2.19 -5.40
CA ASN A 140 5.20 -2.01 -5.58
C ASN A 140 4.46 -1.75 -4.26
N ASP A 141 4.73 -2.56 -3.22
CA ASP A 141 4.02 -2.42 -1.94
C ASP A 141 4.40 -1.13 -1.22
N THR A 142 5.69 -0.77 -1.27
CA THR A 142 6.17 0.50 -0.75
C THR A 142 5.55 1.69 -1.52
N ASP A 143 5.35 1.59 -2.84
CA ASP A 143 4.71 2.66 -3.62
C ASP A 143 3.22 2.79 -3.33
N THR A 144 2.50 1.69 -3.17
CA THR A 144 1.08 1.72 -2.74
C THR A 144 0.92 2.34 -1.35
N LEU A 145 1.84 2.06 -0.40
CA LEU A 145 1.89 2.73 0.89
C LEU A 145 2.18 4.22 0.77
N ARG A 146 3.10 4.61 -0.12
CA ARG A 146 3.38 6.01 -0.45
C ARG A 146 2.11 6.72 -0.89
N GLN A 147 1.39 6.15 -1.84
CA GLN A 147 0.14 6.72 -2.36
C GLN A 147 -0.93 6.83 -1.26
N MET A 148 -1.07 5.82 -0.42
CA MET A 148 -2.02 5.85 0.68
C MET A 148 -1.70 6.97 1.69
N ILE A 149 -0.45 7.08 2.13
CA ILE A 149 -0.04 8.07 3.14
C ILE A 149 -0.07 9.48 2.55
N SER A 150 0.49 9.70 1.33
CA SER A 150 0.62 11.03 0.75
C SER A 150 -0.67 11.60 0.18
N GLN A 151 -1.57 10.75 -0.32
CA GLN A 151 -2.75 11.18 -1.07
C GLN A 151 -4.04 10.68 -0.45
N SER A 152 -4.20 9.36 -0.25
CA SER A 152 -5.48 8.78 0.10
C SER A 152 -5.97 9.22 1.48
N MET A 153 -5.11 9.18 2.51
CA MET A 153 -5.49 9.60 3.86
C MET A 153 -5.83 11.09 3.96
N PRO A 154 -4.98 12.03 3.48
CA PRO A 154 -5.33 13.45 3.49
C PRO A 154 -6.60 13.75 2.68
N GLN A 155 -6.78 13.10 1.53
CA GLN A 155 -7.95 13.31 0.68
C GLN A 155 -9.25 12.80 1.32
N LEU A 156 -9.23 11.64 2.01
CA LEU A 156 -10.37 11.16 2.77
C LEU A 156 -10.77 12.14 3.88
N PHE A 157 -9.78 12.63 4.63
CA PHE A 157 -10.01 13.61 5.69
C PHE A 157 -10.56 14.92 5.14
N ASN A 158 -9.98 15.43 4.05
CA ASN A 158 -10.47 16.61 3.34
C ASN A 158 -11.91 16.44 2.85
N SER A 159 -12.22 15.30 2.20
CA SER A 159 -13.56 15.01 1.69
C SER A 159 -14.60 14.87 2.82
N ALA A 160 -14.24 14.23 3.92
CA ALA A 160 -15.13 14.09 5.08
C ALA A 160 -15.48 15.46 5.68
N ILE A 161 -14.48 16.31 5.92
CA ILE A 161 -14.69 17.67 6.45
C ILE A 161 -15.50 18.52 5.47
N THR A 162 -15.21 18.41 4.16
CA THR A 162 -15.95 19.12 3.11
C THR A 162 -17.42 18.72 3.12
N ILE A 163 -17.74 17.42 3.17
CA ILE A 163 -19.12 16.93 3.23
C ILE A 163 -19.83 17.45 4.48
N ILE A 164 -19.20 17.35 5.65
CA ILE A 164 -19.78 17.82 6.91
C ILE A 164 -20.05 19.32 6.85
N SER A 165 -19.03 20.11 6.49
CA SER A 165 -19.14 21.58 6.44
C SER A 165 -20.17 22.03 5.41
N THR A 166 -20.18 21.46 4.22
CA THR A 166 -21.15 21.76 3.17
C THR A 166 -22.57 21.39 3.60
N THR A 167 -22.75 20.22 4.22
CA THR A 167 -24.05 19.78 4.76
C THR A 167 -24.59 20.77 5.81
N VAL A 168 -23.75 21.17 6.75
CA VAL A 168 -24.13 22.18 7.77
C VAL A 168 -24.57 23.50 7.10
N CYS A 169 -23.79 24.00 6.14
CA CYS A 169 -24.13 25.22 5.43
C CYS A 169 -25.42 25.10 4.62
N MET A 170 -25.68 23.96 3.96
CA MET A 170 -26.91 23.71 3.23
C MET A 170 -28.13 23.70 4.14
N PHE A 171 -28.04 23.09 5.34
CA PHE A 171 -29.11 23.14 6.34
C PHE A 171 -29.36 24.57 6.87
N MET A 172 -28.30 25.37 7.05
CA MET A 172 -28.43 26.77 7.45
C MET A 172 -29.08 27.63 6.38
N LEU A 173 -28.87 27.32 5.11
CA LEU A 173 -29.45 28.07 3.98
C LEU A 173 -30.93 27.70 3.77
N ASN A 174 -31.25 26.43 3.62
CA ASN A 174 -32.64 25.99 3.37
C ASN A 174 -32.83 24.49 3.60
N ILE A 175 -33.68 24.12 4.56
CA ILE A 175 -33.94 22.72 4.94
C ILE A 175 -34.65 21.93 3.82
N PRO A 176 -35.76 22.42 3.19
CA PRO A 176 -36.42 21.73 2.09
C PRO A 176 -35.51 21.39 0.91
N LEU A 177 -34.66 22.34 0.48
CA LEU A 177 -33.72 22.11 -0.61
C LEU A 177 -32.63 21.10 -0.21
N THR A 178 -32.19 21.12 1.03
CA THR A 178 -31.24 20.15 1.56
C THR A 178 -31.84 18.74 1.54
N ALA A 179 -33.07 18.57 1.96
CA ALA A 179 -33.79 17.30 1.91
C ALA A 179 -33.91 16.78 0.46
N LEU A 180 -34.22 17.67 -0.51
CA LEU A 180 -34.26 17.32 -1.93
C LEU A 180 -32.89 16.85 -2.44
N THR A 181 -31.80 17.55 -2.07
CA THR A 181 -30.46 17.16 -2.45
C THR A 181 -30.09 15.78 -1.88
N PHE A 182 -30.37 15.52 -0.59
CA PHE A 182 -30.11 14.22 0.03
C PHE A 182 -30.94 13.09 -0.60
N PHE A 183 -32.18 13.36 -1.01
CA PHE A 183 -32.99 12.41 -1.75
C PHE A 183 -32.33 12.05 -3.09
N MET A 184 -31.84 13.04 -3.84
CA MET A 184 -31.14 12.81 -5.12
C MET A 184 -29.81 12.06 -4.92
N VAL A 185 -29.05 12.39 -3.88
CA VAL A 185 -27.83 11.65 -3.50
C VAL A 185 -28.16 10.20 -3.14
N GLY A 186 -29.26 9.95 -2.45
CA GLY A 186 -29.75 8.59 -2.16
C GLY A 186 -30.02 7.79 -3.45
N ILE A 187 -30.69 8.37 -4.43
CA ILE A 187 -30.90 7.75 -5.75
C ILE A 187 -29.56 7.44 -6.42
N MET A 188 -28.63 8.41 -6.40
CA MET A 188 -27.31 8.25 -6.99
C MET A 188 -26.53 7.08 -6.34
N LEU A 189 -26.55 6.98 -5.02
CA LEU A 189 -25.88 5.89 -4.29
C LEU A 189 -26.48 4.52 -4.59
N VAL A 190 -27.81 4.41 -4.70
CA VAL A 190 -28.50 3.17 -5.07
C VAL A 190 -28.12 2.73 -6.49
N LEU A 191 -28.14 3.66 -7.46
CA LEU A 191 -27.75 3.37 -8.84
C LEU A 191 -26.28 3.01 -8.96
N THR A 192 -25.40 3.76 -8.30
CA THR A 192 -23.97 3.48 -8.27
C THR A 192 -23.68 2.10 -7.68
N ARG A 193 -24.36 1.72 -6.58
CA ARG A 193 -24.22 0.39 -5.99
C ARG A 193 -24.68 -0.72 -6.93
N LYS A 194 -25.79 -0.52 -7.62
CA LYS A 194 -26.38 -1.50 -8.54
C LYS A 194 -25.50 -1.72 -9.78
N ILE A 195 -25.10 -0.65 -10.45
CA ILE A 195 -24.27 -0.70 -11.67
C ILE A 195 -22.83 -1.11 -11.29
N GLY A 196 -22.28 -0.58 -10.20
CA GLY A 196 -20.96 -0.94 -9.70
C GLY A 196 -20.84 -2.41 -9.32
N GLY A 197 -21.91 -3.01 -8.75
CA GLY A 197 -21.96 -4.44 -8.47
C GLY A 197 -21.91 -5.30 -9.75
N LEU A 198 -22.62 -4.88 -10.82
CA LEU A 198 -22.56 -5.54 -12.13
C LEU A 198 -21.15 -5.39 -12.75
N SER A 199 -20.60 -4.20 -12.71
CA SER A 199 -19.25 -3.92 -13.17
C SER A 199 -18.22 -4.81 -12.47
N ALA A 200 -18.25 -4.89 -11.13
CA ALA A 200 -17.34 -5.70 -10.34
C ALA A 200 -17.38 -7.20 -10.73
N LYS A 201 -18.57 -7.74 -10.98
CA LYS A 201 -18.72 -9.13 -11.46
C LYS A 201 -17.98 -9.36 -12.78
N HIS A 202 -18.13 -8.44 -13.73
CA HIS A 202 -17.46 -8.56 -15.03
C HIS A 202 -15.96 -8.30 -14.96
N PHE A 203 -15.49 -7.41 -14.07
CA PHE A 203 -14.06 -7.24 -13.82
C PHE A 203 -13.39 -8.51 -13.24
N ILE A 204 -14.08 -9.25 -12.39
CA ILE A 204 -13.59 -10.54 -11.88
C ILE A 204 -13.45 -11.55 -13.03
N ALA A 205 -14.44 -11.61 -13.94
CA ALA A 205 -14.35 -12.47 -15.12
C ALA A 205 -13.18 -12.05 -16.03
N GLN A 206 -13.07 -10.76 -16.35
CA GLN A 206 -11.95 -10.21 -17.12
C GLN A 206 -10.59 -10.56 -16.50
N GLN A 207 -10.45 -10.42 -15.19
CA GLN A 207 -9.18 -10.74 -14.50
C GLN A 207 -8.83 -12.23 -14.61
N LYS A 208 -9.83 -13.11 -14.59
CA LYS A 208 -9.64 -14.54 -14.84
C LYS A 208 -9.16 -14.80 -16.25
N ASP A 209 -9.80 -14.17 -17.25
CA ASP A 209 -9.47 -14.35 -18.67
C ASP A 209 -8.08 -13.78 -18.99
N ILE A 210 -7.69 -12.64 -18.40
CA ILE A 210 -6.32 -12.12 -18.45
C ILE A 210 -5.32 -13.15 -17.93
N GLY A 211 -5.63 -13.78 -16.78
CA GLY A 211 -4.79 -14.84 -16.22
C GLY A 211 -4.64 -16.04 -17.15
N THR A 212 -5.73 -16.43 -17.84
CA THR A 212 -5.71 -17.53 -18.80
C THR A 212 -4.87 -17.20 -20.04
N VAL A 213 -5.08 -16.00 -20.62
CA VAL A 213 -4.29 -15.52 -21.79
C VAL A 213 -2.81 -15.42 -21.43
N ASN A 214 -2.48 -14.81 -20.29
CA ASN A 214 -1.08 -14.69 -19.85
C ASN A 214 -0.42 -16.06 -19.61
N GLY A 215 -1.16 -17.01 -19.00
CA GLY A 215 -0.68 -18.38 -18.80
C GLY A 215 -0.40 -19.09 -20.14
N TYR A 216 -1.27 -18.92 -21.12
CA TYR A 216 -1.07 -19.46 -22.45
C TYR A 216 0.14 -18.85 -23.18
N ILE A 217 0.31 -17.52 -23.09
CA ILE A 217 1.48 -16.81 -23.62
C ILE A 217 2.77 -17.35 -22.98
N GLU A 218 2.80 -17.50 -21.66
CA GLU A 218 3.96 -18.03 -20.92
C GLU A 218 4.28 -19.47 -21.36
N GLU A 219 3.27 -20.34 -21.51
CA GLU A 219 3.41 -21.72 -21.99
C GLU A 219 3.98 -21.74 -23.41
N MET A 220 3.43 -20.95 -24.32
CA MET A 220 3.91 -20.89 -25.71
C MET A 220 5.34 -20.32 -25.81
N MET A 221 5.70 -19.32 -24.97
CA MET A 221 7.06 -18.80 -24.93
C MET A 221 8.07 -19.85 -24.44
N GLN A 222 7.72 -20.62 -23.40
CA GLN A 222 8.56 -21.69 -22.87
C GLN A 222 8.65 -22.87 -23.86
N GLY A 223 7.51 -23.20 -24.49
CA GLY A 223 7.38 -24.29 -25.47
C GLY A 223 7.74 -23.92 -26.91
N GLN A 224 8.23 -22.70 -27.19
CA GLN A 224 8.40 -22.19 -28.57
C GLN A 224 9.24 -23.11 -29.48
N ARG A 225 10.25 -23.78 -28.91
CA ARG A 225 11.05 -24.75 -29.67
C ARG A 225 10.25 -25.94 -30.15
N VAL A 226 9.34 -26.43 -29.29
CA VAL A 226 8.44 -27.56 -29.58
C VAL A 226 7.45 -27.16 -30.68
N VAL A 227 6.80 -26.00 -30.54
CA VAL A 227 5.86 -25.44 -31.49
C VAL A 227 6.52 -25.37 -32.88
N LYS A 228 7.77 -24.87 -32.96
CA LYS A 228 8.53 -24.73 -34.20
C LYS A 228 8.93 -26.08 -34.83
N VAL A 229 9.36 -27.04 -34.00
CA VAL A 229 9.79 -28.37 -34.50
C VAL A 229 8.60 -29.17 -35.07
N PHE A 230 7.42 -29.02 -34.49
CA PHE A 230 6.20 -29.72 -34.90
C PHE A 230 5.32 -28.91 -35.87
N CYS A 231 5.75 -27.68 -36.26
CA CYS A 231 5.01 -26.78 -37.16
C CYS A 231 3.57 -26.48 -36.69
N HIS A 232 3.36 -26.33 -35.36
CA HIS A 232 2.07 -26.11 -34.76
C HIS A 232 1.75 -24.61 -34.55
N GLU A 233 2.33 -23.71 -35.34
CA GLU A 233 2.13 -22.24 -35.18
C GLU A 233 0.69 -21.82 -35.44
N GLU A 234 0.03 -22.38 -36.47
CA GLU A 234 -1.34 -22.00 -36.80
C GLU A 234 -2.33 -22.49 -35.74
N GLU A 235 -2.17 -23.72 -35.25
CA GLU A 235 -3.00 -24.25 -34.16
C GLU A 235 -2.83 -23.43 -32.88
N SER A 236 -1.59 -22.98 -32.57
CA SER A 236 -1.30 -22.12 -31.43
C SER A 236 -1.95 -20.75 -31.56
N LYS A 237 -1.99 -20.18 -32.79
CA LYS A 237 -2.68 -18.91 -33.07
C LYS A 237 -4.18 -19.05 -32.91
N GLU A 238 -4.80 -20.10 -33.48
CA GLU A 238 -6.23 -20.34 -33.34
C GLU A 238 -6.65 -20.52 -31.88
N ALA A 239 -5.82 -21.21 -31.08
CA ALA A 239 -6.08 -21.35 -29.64
C ALA A 239 -5.96 -20.01 -28.91
N PHE A 240 -4.94 -19.21 -29.25
CA PHE A 240 -4.77 -17.86 -28.70
C PHE A 240 -5.95 -16.96 -29.06
N ASP A 241 -6.41 -16.96 -30.32
CA ASP A 241 -7.51 -16.12 -30.78
C ASP A 241 -8.78 -16.41 -29.99
N LYS A 242 -9.12 -17.68 -29.74
CA LYS A 242 -10.28 -18.05 -28.92
C LYS A 242 -10.18 -17.51 -27.48
N LEU A 243 -9.00 -17.56 -26.88
CA LEU A 243 -8.79 -17.02 -25.54
C LEU A 243 -8.83 -15.50 -25.52
N ASN A 244 -8.27 -14.87 -26.55
CA ASN A 244 -8.27 -13.41 -26.70
C ASN A 244 -9.65 -12.85 -26.99
N ASP A 245 -10.48 -13.55 -27.78
CA ASP A 245 -11.88 -13.21 -28.02
C ASP A 245 -12.71 -13.27 -26.72
N ALA A 246 -12.52 -14.31 -25.90
CA ALA A 246 -13.16 -14.41 -24.60
C ALA A 246 -12.75 -13.26 -23.66
N LEU A 247 -11.46 -12.91 -23.65
CA LEU A 247 -10.94 -11.75 -22.92
C LEU A 247 -11.52 -10.43 -23.47
N CYS A 248 -11.63 -10.30 -24.77
CA CYS A 248 -12.24 -9.12 -25.41
C CYS A 248 -13.70 -8.95 -24.96
N GLU A 249 -14.48 -10.02 -24.97
CA GLU A 249 -15.91 -9.99 -24.56
C GLU A 249 -16.06 -9.63 -23.07
N SER A 250 -15.28 -10.26 -22.19
CA SER A 250 -15.31 -9.97 -20.76
C SER A 250 -14.86 -8.54 -20.45
N SER A 251 -13.82 -8.06 -21.15
CA SER A 251 -13.30 -6.69 -21.04
C SER A 251 -14.32 -5.67 -21.53
N TYR A 252 -14.98 -5.93 -22.65
CA TYR A 252 -16.05 -5.07 -23.16
C TYR A 252 -17.19 -4.92 -22.14
N LYS A 253 -17.68 -6.03 -21.58
CA LYS A 253 -18.74 -6.01 -20.57
C LYS A 253 -18.31 -5.27 -19.30
N ALA A 254 -17.10 -5.53 -18.80
CA ALA A 254 -16.58 -4.87 -17.62
C ALA A 254 -16.47 -3.34 -17.81
N ASN A 255 -15.86 -2.92 -18.92
CA ASN A 255 -15.66 -1.51 -19.21
C ASN A 255 -16.95 -0.77 -19.57
N ASN A 256 -17.91 -1.44 -20.24
CA ASN A 256 -19.21 -0.85 -20.58
C ASN A 256 -19.96 -0.41 -19.30
N TYR A 257 -20.06 -1.29 -18.29
CA TYR A 257 -20.70 -0.92 -17.02
C TYR A 257 -19.90 0.11 -16.22
N SER A 258 -18.58 0.03 -16.24
CA SER A 258 -17.73 0.98 -15.54
C SER A 258 -17.80 2.40 -16.12
N ASN A 259 -17.70 2.51 -17.44
CA ASN A 259 -17.64 3.80 -18.12
C ASN A 259 -18.98 4.56 -18.15
N ILE A 260 -20.08 3.85 -17.95
CA ILE A 260 -21.42 4.45 -17.85
C ILE A 260 -21.65 5.11 -16.47
N LEU A 261 -20.96 4.68 -15.40
CA LEU A 261 -21.17 5.22 -14.06
C LEU A 261 -20.85 6.71 -13.95
N GLY A 262 -19.74 7.15 -14.54
CA GLY A 262 -19.34 8.56 -14.54
C GLY A 262 -20.39 9.49 -15.14
N PRO A 263 -20.79 9.28 -16.41
CA PRO A 263 -21.84 10.06 -17.05
C PRO A 263 -23.19 10.02 -16.33
N ILE A 264 -23.64 8.86 -15.83
CA ILE A 264 -24.90 8.77 -15.07
C ILE A 264 -24.83 9.63 -13.81
N ASN A 265 -23.77 9.52 -13.02
CA ASN A 265 -23.62 10.33 -11.81
C ASN A 265 -23.54 11.84 -12.11
N ALA A 266 -22.86 12.23 -13.20
CA ALA A 266 -22.82 13.62 -13.64
C ALA A 266 -24.21 14.13 -14.01
N GLN A 267 -24.99 13.36 -14.78
CA GLN A 267 -26.35 13.77 -15.18
C GLN A 267 -27.33 13.78 -14.00
N LEU A 268 -27.24 12.84 -13.07
CA LEU A 268 -28.02 12.90 -11.83
C LEU A 268 -27.69 14.14 -11.00
N GLY A 269 -26.43 14.53 -10.94
CA GLY A 269 -26.00 15.79 -10.34
C GLY A 269 -26.59 17.02 -11.04
N ASN A 270 -26.62 17.03 -12.37
CA ASN A 270 -27.26 18.09 -13.16
C ASN A 270 -28.78 18.14 -12.94
N ILE A 271 -29.45 16.98 -12.88
CA ILE A 271 -30.90 16.90 -12.58
C ILE A 271 -31.15 17.44 -11.17
N SER A 272 -30.36 17.05 -10.18
CA SER A 272 -30.44 17.59 -8.82
C SER A 272 -30.30 19.12 -8.81
N TYR A 273 -29.31 19.64 -9.54
CA TYR A 273 -29.09 21.07 -9.69
C TYR A 273 -30.32 21.80 -10.28
N VAL A 274 -30.88 21.28 -11.37
CA VAL A 274 -32.08 21.86 -12.05
C VAL A 274 -33.30 21.81 -11.12
N LEU A 275 -33.54 20.68 -10.44
CA LEU A 275 -34.66 20.58 -9.49
C LEU A 275 -34.50 21.57 -8.34
N CYS A 276 -33.30 21.68 -7.78
CA CYS A 276 -33.00 22.67 -6.74
C CYS A 276 -33.13 24.12 -7.26
N ALA A 277 -32.80 24.40 -8.53
CA ALA A 277 -32.97 25.72 -9.13
C ALA A 277 -34.43 26.08 -9.28
N ILE A 278 -35.28 25.14 -9.75
CA ILE A 278 -36.71 25.35 -9.91
C ILE A 278 -37.40 25.55 -8.55
N VAL A 279 -37.23 24.59 -7.63
CA VAL A 279 -37.87 24.66 -6.31
C VAL A 279 -37.33 25.84 -5.52
N GLY A 280 -36.01 26.05 -5.52
CA GLY A 280 -35.37 27.17 -4.85
C GLY A 280 -35.73 28.52 -5.43
N GLY A 281 -35.92 28.61 -6.76
CA GLY A 281 -36.42 29.81 -7.44
C GLY A 281 -37.82 30.18 -6.97
N VAL A 282 -38.72 29.21 -6.89
CA VAL A 282 -40.09 29.44 -6.34
C VAL A 282 -40.05 29.91 -4.89
N LEU A 283 -39.20 29.28 -4.06
CA LEU A 283 -39.02 29.68 -2.65
C LEU A 283 -38.42 31.07 -2.51
N ALA A 284 -37.44 31.44 -3.34
CA ALA A 284 -36.79 32.73 -3.30
C ALA A 284 -37.68 33.88 -3.81
N ILE A 285 -38.45 33.65 -4.91
CA ILE A 285 -39.43 34.63 -5.43
C ILE A 285 -40.59 34.83 -4.45
N GLY A 286 -41.05 33.72 -3.83
CA GLY A 286 -42.09 33.76 -2.80
C GLY A 286 -41.62 34.22 -1.44
N ASN A 287 -40.35 34.52 -1.26
CA ASN A 287 -39.69 34.89 0.02
C ASN A 287 -40.08 33.95 1.18
N VAL A 288 -40.22 32.64 0.88
CA VAL A 288 -40.64 31.63 1.84
C VAL A 288 -39.51 31.39 2.84
N GLY A 289 -39.77 31.69 4.12
CA GLY A 289 -38.76 31.52 5.21
C GLY A 289 -37.59 32.50 5.12
N GLY A 290 -37.74 33.64 4.37
CA GLY A 290 -36.65 34.60 4.20
C GLY A 290 -35.55 34.12 3.23
N PHE A 291 -35.80 33.10 2.42
CA PHE A 291 -34.85 32.60 1.43
C PHE A 291 -34.68 33.57 0.27
N THR A 292 -33.44 33.91 -0.04
CA THR A 292 -33.11 34.99 -0.98
C THR A 292 -32.50 34.43 -2.28
N LEU A 293 -32.38 35.29 -3.32
CA LEU A 293 -31.68 34.94 -4.57
C LEU A 293 -30.18 34.66 -4.34
N GLY A 294 -29.54 35.39 -3.43
CA GLY A 294 -28.16 35.10 -3.02
C GLY A 294 -28.03 33.76 -2.29
N GLY A 295 -29.00 33.44 -1.42
CA GLY A 295 -29.10 32.13 -0.78
C GLY A 295 -29.24 31.00 -1.79
N LEU A 296 -30.07 31.18 -2.83
CA LEU A 296 -30.23 30.23 -3.92
C LEU A 296 -28.91 30.02 -4.69
N ALA A 297 -28.21 31.09 -5.05
CA ALA A 297 -26.93 30.99 -5.77
C ALA A 297 -25.87 30.23 -4.96
N SER A 298 -25.75 30.49 -3.66
CA SER A 298 -24.86 29.74 -2.75
C SER A 298 -25.27 28.29 -2.63
N PHE A 299 -26.58 28.01 -2.45
CA PHE A 299 -27.11 26.66 -2.35
C PHE A 299 -26.84 25.82 -3.61
N LEU A 300 -27.05 26.38 -4.80
CA LEU A 300 -26.77 25.71 -6.07
C LEU A 300 -25.28 25.39 -6.25
N THR A 301 -24.41 26.30 -5.77
CA THR A 301 -22.97 26.06 -5.77
C THR A 301 -22.59 24.92 -4.83
N PHE A 302 -23.17 24.85 -3.64
CA PHE A 302 -22.96 23.73 -2.72
C PHE A 302 -23.48 22.41 -3.29
N ASN A 303 -24.68 22.42 -3.89
CA ASN A 303 -25.26 21.24 -4.52
C ASN A 303 -24.34 20.67 -5.63
N LYS A 304 -23.84 21.54 -6.50
CA LYS A 304 -22.92 21.15 -7.58
C LYS A 304 -21.61 20.56 -7.05
N ASN A 305 -21.06 21.13 -5.99
CA ASN A 305 -19.79 20.71 -5.42
C ASN A 305 -19.92 19.52 -4.45
N PHE A 306 -21.13 19.11 -4.06
CA PHE A 306 -21.36 18.07 -3.06
C PHE A 306 -21.02 16.67 -3.58
N ASN A 307 -21.21 16.40 -4.87
CA ASN A 307 -21.00 15.08 -5.46
C ASN A 307 -19.52 14.71 -5.61
N MET A 308 -18.62 15.68 -5.77
CA MET A 308 -17.19 15.45 -6.00
C MET A 308 -16.51 14.73 -4.82
N PRO A 309 -16.67 15.20 -3.55
CA PRO A 309 -16.11 14.52 -2.38
C PRO A 309 -16.59 13.09 -2.21
N ILE A 310 -17.85 12.78 -2.54
CA ILE A 310 -18.42 11.42 -2.45
C ILE A 310 -17.70 10.46 -3.40
N ASN A 311 -17.49 10.89 -4.64
CA ASN A 311 -16.76 10.10 -5.63
C ASN A 311 -15.30 9.91 -5.23
N GLN A 312 -14.66 10.94 -4.68
CA GLN A 312 -13.28 10.87 -4.20
C GLN A 312 -13.12 9.85 -3.05
N ILE A 313 -14.04 9.83 -2.08
CA ILE A 313 -14.03 8.83 -0.99
C ILE A 313 -14.05 7.41 -1.57
N SER A 314 -14.95 7.15 -2.53
CA SER A 314 -15.07 5.82 -3.16
C SER A 314 -13.77 5.37 -3.84
N MET A 315 -13.09 6.28 -4.55
CA MET A 315 -11.79 6.00 -5.19
C MET A 315 -10.69 5.74 -4.16
N GLN A 316 -10.64 6.51 -3.07
CA GLN A 316 -9.62 6.38 -2.05
C GLN A 316 -9.76 5.10 -1.21
N ILE A 317 -10.98 4.59 -1.02
CA ILE A 317 -11.21 3.32 -0.32
C ILE A 317 -10.47 2.18 -1.03
N ASN A 318 -10.58 2.09 -2.36
CA ASN A 318 -9.89 1.06 -3.14
C ASN A 318 -8.36 1.17 -3.03
N ALA A 319 -7.82 2.40 -3.12
CA ALA A 319 -6.39 2.64 -2.96
C ALA A 319 -5.89 2.22 -1.55
N ILE A 320 -6.69 2.48 -0.51
CA ILE A 320 -6.37 2.06 0.86
C ILE A 320 -6.39 0.54 1.01
N VAL A 321 -7.38 -0.15 0.44
CA VAL A 321 -7.45 -1.62 0.50
C VAL A 321 -6.23 -2.25 -0.17
N MET A 322 -5.82 -1.74 -1.33
CA MET A 322 -4.60 -2.20 -2.02
C MET A 322 -3.33 -1.94 -1.21
N ALA A 323 -3.22 -0.75 -0.62
CA ALA A 323 -2.08 -0.40 0.21
C ALA A 323 -2.01 -1.22 1.51
N LEU A 324 -3.16 -1.55 2.12
CA LEU A 324 -3.20 -2.41 3.30
C LEU A 324 -2.79 -3.85 2.97
N ALA A 325 -3.11 -4.37 1.77
CA ALA A 325 -2.63 -5.67 1.33
C ALA A 325 -1.09 -5.67 1.15
N GLY A 326 -0.51 -4.59 0.62
CA GLY A 326 0.94 -4.39 0.57
C GLY A 326 1.56 -4.26 1.97
N ALA A 327 0.89 -3.49 2.86
CA ALA A 327 1.32 -3.35 4.25
C ALA A 327 1.34 -4.69 5.00
N GLU A 328 0.37 -5.57 4.75
CA GLU A 328 0.31 -6.90 5.35
C GLU A 328 1.54 -7.73 5.00
N ARG A 329 1.93 -7.74 3.72
CA ARG A 329 3.15 -8.44 3.28
C ARG A 329 4.42 -7.87 3.91
N ILE A 330 4.53 -6.54 3.98
CA ILE A 330 5.66 -5.88 4.65
C ILE A 330 5.69 -6.21 6.14
N PHE A 331 4.55 -6.17 6.82
CA PHE A 331 4.50 -6.51 8.25
C PHE A 331 4.77 -7.98 8.50
N ASN A 332 4.34 -8.89 7.64
CA ASN A 332 4.67 -10.31 7.74
C ASN A 332 6.19 -10.52 7.65
N LEU A 333 6.86 -9.86 6.69
CA LEU A 333 8.32 -9.88 6.62
C LEU A 333 8.99 -9.33 7.90
N LEU A 334 8.47 -8.23 8.45
CA LEU A 334 9.03 -7.62 9.67
C LEU A 334 8.79 -8.47 10.94
N ASP A 335 7.72 -9.27 10.94
CA ASP A 335 7.32 -10.12 12.06
C ASP A 335 7.91 -11.54 11.95
N GLU A 336 8.58 -11.87 10.81
CA GLU A 336 9.24 -13.18 10.62
C GLU A 336 10.31 -13.40 11.70
N GLU A 337 10.50 -14.63 12.11
CA GLU A 337 11.51 -14.94 13.14
C GLU A 337 12.92 -14.77 12.58
N PRO A 338 13.81 -14.07 13.29
CA PRO A 338 15.21 -13.96 12.89
C PRO A 338 15.91 -15.30 13.02
N GLU A 339 17.06 -15.44 12.36
CA GLU A 339 17.96 -16.57 12.60
C GLU A 339 18.37 -16.59 14.08
N VAL A 340 18.24 -17.76 14.70
CA VAL A 340 18.58 -17.95 16.11
C VAL A 340 19.98 -18.57 16.18
N ASP A 341 20.89 -17.87 16.85
CA ASP A 341 22.21 -18.40 17.18
C ASP A 341 22.37 -18.48 18.71
N GLU A 342 22.08 -19.68 19.25
CA GLU A 342 22.29 -19.98 20.68
C GLU A 342 23.67 -20.60 20.95
N GLY A 343 24.58 -20.53 19.95
CA GLY A 343 25.92 -21.10 20.06
C GLY A 343 26.77 -20.37 21.07
N TYR A 344 27.52 -21.12 21.85
CA TYR A 344 28.50 -20.61 22.81
C TYR A 344 29.96 -20.72 22.30
N VAL A 345 30.14 -21.24 21.08
CA VAL A 345 31.42 -21.33 20.38
C VAL A 345 31.38 -20.37 19.19
N GLU A 346 32.31 -19.42 19.16
CA GLU A 346 32.38 -18.41 18.10
C GLU A 346 33.69 -18.56 17.30
N LEU A 347 33.63 -18.33 15.99
CA LEU A 347 34.80 -18.27 15.14
C LEU A 347 35.39 -16.86 15.17
N VAL A 348 36.61 -16.71 15.65
CA VAL A 348 37.29 -15.41 15.81
C VAL A 348 38.62 -15.36 15.07
N ASN A 349 39.03 -14.16 14.64
CA ASN A 349 40.42 -13.94 14.23
C ASN A 349 41.35 -14.12 15.43
N ALA A 350 42.42 -14.86 15.25
CA ALA A 350 43.40 -15.13 16.31
C ALA A 350 44.82 -14.75 15.90
N LYS A 351 45.67 -14.57 16.86
CA LYS A 351 47.13 -14.44 16.72
C LYS A 351 47.84 -15.32 17.74
N ARG A 352 49.09 -15.67 17.49
CA ARG A 352 49.91 -16.40 18.47
C ARG A 352 50.73 -15.40 19.26
N GLU A 353 50.56 -15.38 20.58
CA GLU A 353 51.39 -14.64 21.53
C GLU A 353 51.93 -15.62 22.55
N ASN A 354 53.27 -15.67 22.73
CA ASN A 354 53.93 -16.59 23.62
C ASN A 354 53.56 -18.07 23.48
N GLY A 355 53.23 -18.48 22.24
CA GLY A 355 52.82 -19.85 21.94
C GLY A 355 51.32 -20.16 22.17
N GLN A 356 50.55 -19.22 22.72
CA GLN A 356 49.11 -19.35 22.95
C GLN A 356 48.31 -18.59 21.89
N LEU A 357 47.11 -19.08 21.58
CA LEU A 357 46.17 -18.40 20.72
C LEU A 357 45.41 -17.35 21.53
N VAL A 358 45.43 -16.12 21.04
CA VAL A 358 44.66 -15.00 21.60
C VAL A 358 43.83 -14.35 20.52
N PRO A 359 42.63 -13.82 20.84
CA PRO A 359 41.77 -13.18 19.86
C PRO A 359 42.43 -11.90 19.30
N SER A 360 42.09 -11.57 18.05
CA SER A 360 42.59 -10.36 17.37
C SER A 360 41.42 -9.64 16.68
N GLU A 361 41.33 -8.32 16.89
CA GLU A 361 40.36 -7.49 16.17
C GLU A 361 40.72 -7.31 14.69
N LYS A 362 41.99 -7.51 14.34
CA LYS A 362 42.49 -7.38 12.97
C LYS A 362 42.50 -8.74 12.29
N ARG A 363 42.20 -8.75 10.98
CA ARG A 363 42.31 -9.95 10.16
C ARG A 363 43.76 -10.40 10.09
N THR A 364 44.06 -11.55 10.67
CA THR A 364 45.40 -12.12 10.77
C THR A 364 45.65 -13.26 9.78
N GLY A 365 44.59 -13.81 9.18
CA GLY A 365 44.64 -15.03 8.39
C GLY A 365 44.61 -16.31 9.23
N LEU A 366 44.75 -16.20 10.55
CA LEU A 366 44.61 -17.29 11.49
C LEU A 366 43.27 -17.19 12.17
N TRP A 367 42.53 -18.29 12.24
CA TRP A 367 41.20 -18.38 12.83
C TRP A 367 41.21 -19.37 13.98
N ALA A 368 40.41 -19.10 15.00
CA ALA A 368 40.27 -20.00 16.14
C ALA A 368 38.79 -20.02 16.60
N TRP A 369 38.37 -21.17 17.09
CA TRP A 369 37.13 -21.37 17.81
C TRP A 369 37.31 -20.86 19.23
N ALA A 370 36.55 -19.85 19.62
CA ALA A 370 36.49 -19.32 20.99
C ALA A 370 35.38 -20.05 21.74
N HIS A 371 35.74 -20.90 22.68
CA HIS A 371 34.80 -21.65 23.50
C HIS A 371 34.60 -20.93 24.83
N LYS A 372 33.45 -20.30 25.03
CA LYS A 372 33.05 -19.64 26.27
C LYS A 372 32.46 -20.67 27.21
N HIS A 373 33.18 -20.93 28.35
CA HIS A 373 32.71 -21.88 29.35
C HIS A 373 31.63 -21.25 30.25
N THR A 374 30.52 -21.97 30.48
CA THR A 374 29.41 -21.52 31.34
C THR A 374 29.73 -21.55 32.83
N ASN A 375 30.78 -22.28 33.20
CA ASN A 375 31.18 -22.51 34.61
C ASN A 375 32.11 -21.43 35.18
N GLY A 376 32.35 -20.33 34.44
CA GLY A 376 33.29 -19.29 34.88
C GLY A 376 34.75 -19.53 34.53
N ASP A 377 35.06 -20.62 33.85
CA ASP A 377 36.40 -20.88 33.35
C ASP A 377 36.77 -19.93 32.21
N PRO A 378 38.08 -19.61 32.04
CA PRO A 378 38.51 -18.72 30.97
C PRO A 378 38.19 -19.30 29.59
N THR A 379 37.83 -18.45 28.62
CA THR A 379 37.56 -18.83 27.23
C THR A 379 38.77 -19.56 26.64
N THR A 380 38.58 -20.75 26.12
CA THR A 380 39.60 -21.51 25.41
C THR A 380 39.55 -21.23 23.92
N TYR A 381 40.73 -21.24 23.28
CA TYR A 381 40.87 -20.99 21.84
C TYR A 381 41.48 -22.20 21.16
N VAL A 382 40.81 -22.76 20.17
CA VAL A 382 41.24 -23.89 19.36
C VAL A 382 41.44 -23.43 17.91
N GLU A 383 42.62 -23.71 17.35
CA GLU A 383 42.93 -23.30 15.96
C GLU A 383 41.99 -24.00 14.96
N LEU A 384 41.42 -23.24 14.02
CA LEU A 384 40.66 -23.78 12.92
C LEU A 384 41.56 -24.60 11.99
N LYS A 385 41.42 -25.90 11.97
CA LYS A 385 42.19 -26.86 11.12
C LYS A 385 41.38 -27.42 9.98
N GLY A 386 40.06 -27.47 10.15
CA GLY A 386 39.11 -27.98 9.13
C GLY A 386 38.87 -29.48 9.25
N ASP A 387 38.86 -30.04 10.43
CA ASP A 387 38.39 -31.40 10.69
C ASP A 387 36.86 -31.38 10.79
N VAL A 388 36.18 -32.09 9.92
CA VAL A 388 34.69 -32.12 9.86
C VAL A 388 34.19 -33.53 10.03
N VAL A 389 33.29 -33.74 10.98
CA VAL A 389 32.68 -35.05 11.28
C VAL A 389 31.18 -34.93 11.28
N PHE A 390 30.50 -35.75 10.45
CA PHE A 390 29.09 -36.03 10.50
C PHE A 390 28.87 -37.33 11.20
N ASP A 391 27.97 -37.35 12.17
CA ASP A 391 27.69 -38.51 13.01
C ASP A 391 26.16 -38.71 13.02
N ASP A 392 25.70 -39.69 12.24
CA ASP A 392 24.31 -40.11 12.11
C ASP A 392 23.32 -38.99 11.81
N VAL A 393 23.65 -38.17 10.79
CA VAL A 393 22.91 -36.94 10.47
C VAL A 393 21.70 -37.19 9.61
N ASP A 394 20.51 -36.80 10.12
CA ASP A 394 19.26 -36.74 9.39
C ASP A 394 18.91 -35.27 9.10
N PHE A 395 18.53 -35.01 7.85
CA PHE A 395 18.16 -33.67 7.44
C PHE A 395 17.11 -33.63 6.31
N GLY A 396 16.13 -32.74 6.44
CA GLY A 396 15.16 -32.37 5.42
C GLY A 396 14.89 -30.87 5.40
N TYR A 397 14.68 -30.29 4.23
CA TYR A 397 14.30 -28.88 4.11
C TYR A 397 12.88 -28.58 4.62
N THR A 398 12.03 -29.62 4.68
CA THR A 398 10.68 -29.61 5.27
C THR A 398 10.53 -30.86 6.13
N ASP A 399 9.69 -30.77 7.15
CA ASP A 399 9.44 -31.89 8.08
C ASP A 399 8.87 -33.14 7.41
N ASP A 400 8.19 -32.96 6.26
CA ASP A 400 7.57 -34.08 5.51
C ASP A 400 8.55 -34.83 4.60
N LYS A 401 9.75 -34.30 4.35
CA LYS A 401 10.68 -34.86 3.38
C LYS A 401 12.12 -34.81 3.87
N ILE A 402 12.59 -35.93 4.40
CA ILE A 402 13.99 -36.12 4.74
C ILE A 402 14.81 -36.32 3.45
N VAL A 403 15.94 -35.67 3.31
CA VAL A 403 16.85 -35.71 2.16
C VAL A 403 18.13 -36.46 2.47
N LEU A 404 18.63 -36.36 3.69
CA LEU A 404 19.77 -37.06 4.21
C LEU A 404 19.28 -38.03 5.31
N HIS A 405 19.67 -39.27 5.23
CA HIS A 405 19.31 -40.31 6.20
C HIS A 405 20.57 -40.93 6.77
N ASN A 406 20.78 -40.83 8.08
CA ASN A 406 21.86 -41.46 8.85
C ASN A 406 23.23 -41.26 8.20
N VAL A 407 23.52 -40.04 7.77
CA VAL A 407 24.76 -39.74 7.04
C VAL A 407 25.90 -39.62 8.05
N SER A 408 26.88 -40.52 7.95
CA SER A 408 28.12 -40.48 8.72
C SER A 408 29.30 -40.38 7.78
N MET A 409 30.13 -39.33 7.98
CA MET A 409 31.33 -39.08 7.19
C MET A 409 32.34 -38.24 7.97
N PHE A 410 33.58 -38.28 7.52
CA PHE A 410 34.65 -37.41 8.09
C PHE A 410 35.54 -36.84 7.01
N ALA A 411 36.12 -35.70 7.26
CA ALA A 411 37.13 -35.03 6.43
C ALA A 411 38.23 -34.49 7.34
N GLN A 412 39.44 -35.00 7.17
CA GLN A 412 40.61 -34.54 7.95
C GLN A 412 41.21 -33.24 7.36
N PRO A 413 41.96 -32.45 8.13
CA PRO A 413 42.59 -31.25 7.66
C PRO A 413 43.43 -31.47 6.40
N GLY A 414 43.19 -30.68 5.34
CA GLY A 414 43.88 -30.80 4.06
C GLY A 414 43.35 -31.91 3.13
N GLN A 415 42.43 -32.75 3.57
CA GLN A 415 41.80 -33.79 2.77
C GLN A 415 40.80 -33.16 1.78
N LYS A 416 40.72 -33.68 0.56
CA LYS A 416 39.74 -33.33 -0.44
C LYS A 416 38.67 -34.44 -0.56
N LEU A 417 37.41 -34.11 -0.35
CA LEU A 417 36.29 -35.01 -0.56
C LEU A 417 35.52 -34.59 -1.83
N ALA A 418 35.14 -35.60 -2.60
CA ALA A 418 34.27 -35.41 -3.76
C ALA A 418 32.93 -36.13 -3.54
N PHE A 419 31.82 -35.38 -3.55
CA PHE A 419 30.49 -35.95 -3.49
C PHE A 419 30.00 -36.31 -4.89
N VAL A 420 29.70 -37.57 -5.14
CA VAL A 420 29.23 -38.10 -6.42
C VAL A 420 27.85 -38.71 -6.26
N GLY A 421 26.96 -38.48 -7.19
CA GLY A 421 25.60 -39.01 -7.18
C GLY A 421 24.69 -38.27 -8.17
N SER A 422 23.48 -38.80 -8.37
CA SER A 422 22.46 -38.19 -9.22
C SER A 422 22.01 -36.82 -8.72
N THR A 423 21.33 -36.04 -9.59
CA THR A 423 20.68 -34.78 -9.16
C THR A 423 19.64 -35.09 -8.08
N GLY A 424 19.66 -34.35 -7.00
CA GLY A 424 18.78 -34.58 -5.83
C GLY A 424 19.32 -35.55 -4.77
N ALA A 425 20.52 -36.13 -4.93
CA ALA A 425 21.14 -37.05 -3.98
C ALA A 425 21.69 -36.37 -2.69
N GLY A 426 21.39 -35.11 -2.41
CA GLY A 426 21.82 -34.41 -1.19
C GLY A 426 23.23 -33.82 -1.20
N LYS A 427 23.95 -33.80 -2.32
CA LYS A 427 25.34 -33.29 -2.39
C LYS A 427 25.49 -31.82 -1.94
N THR A 428 24.64 -30.94 -2.45
CA THR A 428 24.61 -29.53 -2.07
C THR A 428 24.10 -29.35 -0.64
N THR A 429 23.22 -30.24 -0.19
CA THR A 429 22.68 -30.23 1.17
C THR A 429 23.81 -30.43 2.20
N ILE A 430 24.74 -31.36 1.96
CA ILE A 430 25.88 -31.58 2.84
C ILE A 430 26.75 -30.31 2.95
N THR A 431 27.03 -29.62 1.84
CA THR A 431 27.81 -28.38 1.87
C THR A 431 27.06 -27.25 2.60
N ASN A 432 25.75 -27.15 2.45
CA ASN A 432 24.92 -26.18 3.17
C ASN A 432 24.93 -26.45 4.69
N LEU A 433 24.92 -27.70 5.10
CA LEU A 433 24.99 -28.07 6.52
C LEU A 433 26.38 -27.81 7.14
N ILE A 434 27.48 -28.02 6.38
CA ILE A 434 28.82 -27.68 6.84
C ILE A 434 28.92 -26.16 7.16
N ASN A 435 28.27 -25.33 6.35
CA ASN A 435 28.22 -23.88 6.58
C ASN A 435 27.14 -23.45 7.60
N ARG A 436 26.41 -24.41 8.18
CA ARG A 436 25.28 -24.16 9.08
C ARG A 436 24.23 -23.20 8.51
N PHE A 437 23.93 -23.30 7.20
CA PHE A 437 22.80 -22.56 6.61
C PHE A 437 21.46 -23.11 7.05
N TYR A 438 21.45 -24.32 7.61
CA TYR A 438 20.31 -25.02 8.18
C TYR A 438 20.75 -25.80 9.42
N ASP A 439 19.87 -25.90 10.40
CA ASP A 439 20.04 -26.79 11.54
C ASP A 439 19.52 -28.19 11.19
N ILE A 440 20.19 -29.23 11.69
CA ILE A 440 19.83 -30.65 11.48
C ILE A 440 18.68 -31.06 12.38
N GLN A 441 17.89 -32.07 11.94
CA GLN A 441 16.83 -32.63 12.76
C GLN A 441 17.36 -33.67 13.77
N ASP A 442 18.33 -34.49 13.37
CA ASP A 442 18.97 -35.46 14.25
C ASP A 442 20.44 -35.67 13.90
N GLY A 443 21.21 -36.27 14.82
CA GLY A 443 22.64 -36.49 14.67
C GLY A 443 23.50 -35.34 15.16
N LYS A 444 24.78 -35.29 14.73
CA LYS A 444 25.76 -34.25 15.12
C LYS A 444 26.68 -33.92 13.95
N ILE A 445 26.98 -32.65 13.80
CA ILE A 445 28.06 -32.15 12.93
C ILE A 445 29.08 -31.46 13.82
N ARG A 446 30.31 -31.96 13.80
CA ARG A 446 31.41 -31.37 14.57
C ARG A 446 32.42 -30.76 13.62
N TYR A 447 32.95 -29.63 14.02
CA TYR A 447 34.00 -28.89 13.32
C TYR A 447 35.14 -28.65 14.27
N ASP A 448 36.32 -29.31 13.98
CA ASP A 448 37.54 -29.33 14.86
C ASP A 448 37.24 -29.85 16.29
N GLY A 449 36.39 -30.86 16.43
CA GLY A 449 35.99 -31.48 17.68
C GLY A 449 34.86 -30.78 18.39
#